data_1883af2813689b2cb3b049b2228ad6e7
#
_entry.id   1883af2813689b2cb3b049b2228ad6e7
#
_cell.length_a   1.000
_cell.length_b   1.000
_cell.length_c   1.000
_cell.angle_alpha   90.00
_cell.angle_beta   90.00
_cell.angle_gamma   90.00
#
_symmetry.space_group_name_H-M   'P 1'
#
loop_
_entity.id
_entity.type
_entity.pdbx_description
1 polymer ?
#
loop_
_entity_poly.entity_id
_entity_poly.type
_entity_poly.pdbx_seq_one_letter_code
_entity_poly.pdbx_strand_id
1 'polypeptide(L)'
;MSKEFFMDEVTQLKKEVQEAGRLREYTPEELEVLVNELIDKRIIWAKSNNTDIYRFYQNMSFKDKGVLRYTVTESVGGLGILGKIITDTDITEVMINGYNRIFVEKSGKLMQLDEHFESDEDLIRIVQKFVSEMDRTIDAGNPIVDARLEDGSRVHVVFPPVALSGPTVTIRRFPKNPMTMEKLLSLIHISEPTR
;
A
#
# COMPACT_ATOMS: atom_id res chain seq x y z
N MET A 1 -12.35 -12.73 -18.57
CA MET A 1 -12.74 -12.50 -17.16
C MET A 1 -12.96 -11.01 -17.00
N SER A 2 -14.13 -10.54 -16.53
CA SER A 2 -14.38 -9.11 -16.30
C SER A 2 -13.51 -8.64 -15.13
N LYS A 3 -12.70 -7.57 -15.34
CA LYS A 3 -11.86 -6.97 -14.30
C LYS A 3 -12.70 -6.44 -13.13
N GLU A 4 -13.87 -5.95 -13.43
CA GLU A 4 -14.85 -5.45 -12.48
C GLU A 4 -15.31 -6.53 -11.52
N PHE A 5 -15.73 -7.69 -12.03
CA PHE A 5 -16.18 -8.82 -11.22
C PHE A 5 -15.06 -9.39 -10.32
N PHE A 6 -13.82 -9.38 -10.79
CA PHE A 6 -12.65 -9.77 -9.97
C PHE A 6 -12.46 -8.81 -8.79
N MET A 7 -12.58 -7.50 -9.01
CA MET A 7 -12.41 -6.50 -7.95
C MET A 7 -13.56 -6.54 -6.94
N ASP A 8 -14.78 -6.83 -7.38
CA ASP A 8 -15.93 -7.03 -6.49
C ASP A 8 -15.71 -8.20 -5.53
N GLU A 9 -15.20 -9.33 -6.05
CA GLU A 9 -14.89 -10.50 -5.21
C GLU A 9 -13.71 -10.24 -4.25
N VAL A 10 -12.70 -9.49 -4.68
CA VAL A 10 -11.60 -9.04 -3.79
C VAL A 10 -12.16 -8.20 -2.66
N THR A 11 -13.04 -7.24 -2.96
CA THR A 11 -13.64 -6.34 -1.97
C THR A 11 -14.50 -7.11 -0.97
N GLN A 12 -15.29 -8.06 -1.46
CA GLN A 12 -16.13 -8.90 -0.60
C GLN A 12 -15.30 -9.79 0.33
N LEU A 13 -14.31 -10.50 -0.21
CA LEU A 13 -13.41 -11.34 0.58
C LEU A 13 -12.62 -10.52 1.61
N LYS A 14 -12.13 -9.33 1.24
CA LYS A 14 -11.49 -8.40 2.17
C LYS A 14 -12.39 -8.08 3.36
N LYS A 15 -13.66 -7.76 3.10
CA LYS A 15 -14.64 -7.49 4.15
C LYS A 15 -14.84 -8.68 5.08
N GLU A 16 -14.97 -9.88 4.53
CA GLU A 16 -15.14 -11.13 5.29
C GLU A 16 -13.90 -11.42 6.18
N VAL A 17 -12.68 -11.18 5.66
CA VAL A 17 -11.44 -11.31 6.44
C VAL A 17 -11.37 -10.27 7.55
N GLN A 18 -11.74 -9.02 7.27
CA GLN A 18 -11.76 -7.95 8.29
C GLN A 18 -12.79 -8.22 9.39
N GLU A 19 -13.95 -8.78 9.04
CA GLU A 19 -14.96 -9.20 10.01
C GLU A 19 -14.45 -10.35 10.90
N ALA A 20 -13.77 -11.33 10.31
CA ALA A 20 -13.13 -12.41 11.06
C ALA A 20 -11.98 -11.90 11.95
N GLY A 21 -11.22 -10.90 11.49
CA GLY A 21 -10.08 -10.30 12.20
C GLY A 21 -10.46 -9.33 13.33
N ARG A 22 -11.74 -8.98 13.50
CA ARG A 22 -12.16 -8.05 14.58
C ARG A 22 -11.84 -8.54 15.99
N LEU A 23 -11.62 -9.83 16.17
CA LEU A 23 -11.40 -10.46 17.47
C LEU A 23 -9.95 -10.92 17.69
N ARG A 24 -9.09 -10.86 16.67
CA ARG A 24 -7.72 -11.37 16.70
C ARG A 24 -6.87 -10.80 15.59
N GLU A 25 -5.62 -10.46 15.89
CA GLU A 25 -4.59 -10.21 14.89
C GLU A 25 -4.07 -11.53 14.33
N TYR A 26 -3.86 -11.61 13.02
CA TYR A 26 -3.34 -12.78 12.32
C TYR A 26 -1.91 -12.56 11.88
N THR A 27 -1.07 -13.58 12.02
CA THR A 27 0.23 -13.59 11.34
C THR A 27 0.02 -13.70 9.82
N PRO A 28 1.03 -13.36 9.00
CA PRO A 28 0.92 -13.49 7.54
C PRO A 28 0.53 -14.90 7.09
N GLU A 29 1.07 -15.95 7.73
CA GLU A 29 0.76 -17.35 7.43
C GLU A 29 -0.68 -17.72 7.82
N GLU A 30 -1.12 -17.28 9.00
CA GLU A 30 -2.51 -17.50 9.45
C GLU A 30 -3.50 -16.76 8.56
N LEU A 31 -3.15 -15.56 8.09
CA LEU A 31 -3.97 -14.79 7.17
C LEU A 31 -4.13 -15.50 5.81
N GLU A 32 -3.05 -16.07 5.29
CA GLU A 32 -3.11 -16.85 4.04
C GLU A 32 -4.03 -18.07 4.18
N VAL A 33 -3.95 -18.79 5.30
CA VAL A 33 -4.84 -19.91 5.61
C VAL A 33 -6.29 -19.45 5.69
N LEU A 34 -6.57 -18.36 6.40
CA LEU A 34 -7.91 -17.80 6.53
C LEU A 34 -8.50 -17.39 5.18
N VAL A 35 -7.71 -16.72 4.34
CA VAL A 35 -8.14 -16.30 2.99
C VAL A 35 -8.50 -17.53 2.14
N ASN A 36 -7.72 -18.62 2.21
CA ASN A 36 -8.02 -19.86 1.52
C ASN A 36 -9.35 -20.47 1.99
N GLU A 37 -9.55 -20.55 3.30
CA GLU A 37 -10.81 -21.07 3.88
C GLU A 37 -12.03 -20.24 3.45
N LEU A 38 -11.89 -18.91 3.40
CA LEU A 38 -12.97 -18.02 2.99
C LEU A 38 -13.27 -18.17 1.49
N ILE A 39 -12.26 -18.32 0.64
CA ILE A 39 -12.45 -18.60 -0.79
C ILE A 39 -13.20 -19.93 -0.96
N ASP A 40 -12.82 -20.98 -0.25
CA ASP A 40 -13.49 -22.28 -0.34
C ASP A 40 -14.95 -22.21 0.14
N LYS A 41 -15.20 -21.54 1.27
CA LYS A 41 -16.57 -21.27 1.76
C LYS A 41 -17.39 -20.49 0.74
N ARG A 42 -16.79 -19.49 0.11
CA ARG A 42 -17.42 -18.66 -0.93
C ARG A 42 -17.81 -19.48 -2.16
N ILE A 43 -16.94 -20.39 -2.61
CA ILE A 43 -17.23 -21.30 -3.72
C ILE A 43 -18.40 -22.23 -3.39
N ILE A 44 -18.42 -22.80 -2.19
CA ILE A 44 -19.49 -23.70 -1.71
C ILE A 44 -20.82 -22.94 -1.65
N TRP A 45 -20.81 -21.74 -1.06
CA TRP A 45 -21.99 -20.88 -0.99
C TRP A 45 -22.52 -20.51 -2.40
N ALA A 46 -21.62 -20.11 -3.30
CA ALA A 46 -21.94 -19.69 -4.66
C ALA A 46 -22.57 -20.81 -5.47
N LYS A 47 -22.15 -22.06 -5.27
CA LYS A 47 -22.72 -23.23 -5.94
C LYS A 47 -24.23 -23.36 -5.73
N SER A 48 -24.73 -22.98 -4.56
CA SER A 48 -26.15 -23.12 -4.20
C SER A 48 -26.93 -21.80 -4.35
N ASN A 49 -26.26 -20.65 -4.31
CA ASN A 49 -26.94 -19.36 -4.18
C ASN A 49 -26.67 -18.39 -5.35
N ASN A 50 -25.55 -18.52 -6.06
CA ASN A 50 -25.19 -17.59 -7.14
C ASN A 50 -24.39 -18.28 -8.24
N THR A 51 -25.10 -18.59 -9.34
CA THR A 51 -24.51 -19.30 -10.50
C THR A 51 -23.40 -18.50 -11.19
N ASP A 52 -23.46 -17.18 -11.20
CA ASP A 52 -22.47 -16.34 -11.89
C ASP A 52 -21.16 -16.28 -11.10
N ILE A 53 -21.22 -16.13 -9.77
CA ILE A 53 -20.04 -16.26 -8.89
C ILE A 53 -19.45 -17.67 -8.99
N TYR A 54 -20.29 -18.70 -8.99
CA TYR A 54 -19.81 -20.07 -9.12
C TYR A 54 -19.10 -20.30 -10.45
N ARG A 55 -19.67 -19.83 -11.58
CA ARG A 55 -19.04 -19.88 -12.91
C ARG A 55 -17.72 -19.11 -12.95
N PHE A 56 -17.64 -17.96 -12.27
CA PHE A 56 -16.42 -17.18 -12.15
C PHE A 56 -15.30 -18.01 -11.53
N TYR A 57 -15.53 -18.64 -10.39
CA TYR A 57 -14.53 -19.51 -9.73
C TYR A 57 -14.20 -20.77 -10.53
N GLN A 58 -15.15 -21.35 -11.25
CA GLN A 58 -14.94 -22.52 -12.10
C GLN A 58 -14.06 -22.21 -13.31
N ASN A 59 -14.17 -21.01 -13.87
CA ASN A 59 -13.40 -20.57 -15.03
C ASN A 59 -12.04 -19.96 -14.65
N MET A 60 -11.75 -19.83 -13.37
CA MET A 60 -10.44 -19.34 -12.91
C MET A 60 -9.35 -20.39 -13.13
N SER A 61 -8.26 -19.99 -13.78
CA SER A 61 -7.06 -20.80 -13.82
C SER A 61 -6.41 -20.90 -12.42
N PHE A 62 -5.53 -21.87 -12.24
CA PHE A 62 -4.73 -21.95 -10.99
C PHE A 62 -3.95 -20.66 -10.71
N LYS A 63 -3.41 -20.02 -11.76
CA LYS A 63 -2.71 -18.75 -11.66
C LYS A 63 -3.64 -17.63 -11.20
N ASP A 64 -4.86 -17.54 -11.74
CA ASP A 64 -5.82 -16.50 -11.36
C ASP A 64 -6.28 -16.64 -9.91
N LYS A 65 -6.47 -17.88 -9.43
CA LYS A 65 -6.77 -18.16 -8.01
C LYS A 65 -5.61 -17.71 -7.11
N GLY A 66 -4.36 -17.93 -7.53
CA GLY A 66 -3.18 -17.41 -6.85
C GLY A 66 -3.15 -15.89 -6.78
N VAL A 67 -3.49 -15.21 -7.89
CA VAL A 67 -3.57 -13.74 -7.93
C VAL A 67 -4.68 -13.23 -7.02
N LEU A 68 -5.87 -13.85 -7.03
CA LEU A 68 -6.97 -13.47 -6.14
C LEU A 68 -6.55 -13.57 -4.67
N ARG A 69 -5.99 -14.72 -4.28
CA ARG A 69 -5.49 -14.96 -2.93
C ARG A 69 -4.46 -13.91 -2.50
N TYR A 70 -3.42 -13.73 -3.30
CA TYR A 70 -2.38 -12.75 -3.05
C TYR A 70 -2.96 -11.33 -2.91
N THR A 71 -3.87 -10.93 -3.81
CA THR A 71 -4.49 -9.60 -3.78
C THR A 71 -5.31 -9.38 -2.51
N VAL A 72 -6.07 -10.39 -2.06
CA VAL A 72 -6.86 -10.31 -0.81
C VAL A 72 -5.93 -10.25 0.40
N THR A 73 -4.92 -11.13 0.48
CA THR A 73 -3.96 -11.16 1.59
C THR A 73 -3.22 -9.83 1.71
N GLU A 74 -2.70 -9.28 0.60
CA GLU A 74 -2.03 -7.98 0.57
C GLU A 74 -2.98 -6.83 0.96
N SER A 75 -4.24 -6.87 0.55
CA SER A 75 -5.19 -5.81 0.88
C SER A 75 -5.61 -5.78 2.35
N VAL A 76 -5.47 -6.89 3.07
CA VAL A 76 -5.84 -7.00 4.50
C VAL A 76 -4.60 -6.94 5.40
N GLY A 77 -3.60 -7.74 5.09
CA GLY A 77 -2.40 -7.92 5.90
C GLY A 77 -1.17 -7.16 5.42
N GLY A 78 -1.13 -6.73 4.15
CA GLY A 78 -0.04 -5.98 3.54
C GLY A 78 -0.12 -4.47 3.77
N LEU A 79 0.81 -3.75 3.17
CA LEU A 79 0.84 -2.28 3.13
C LEU A 79 -0.05 -1.73 1.99
N GLY A 80 -0.78 -2.58 1.27
CA GLY A 80 -1.70 -2.18 0.20
C GLY A 80 -1.02 -1.32 -0.87
N ILE A 81 -1.60 -0.15 -1.16
CA ILE A 81 -1.06 0.83 -2.12
C ILE A 81 0.32 1.32 -1.67
N LEU A 82 0.52 1.56 -0.38
CA LEU A 82 1.80 2.02 0.16
C LEU A 82 2.93 1.02 -0.14
N GLY A 83 2.68 -0.29 -0.02
CA GLY A 83 3.65 -1.33 -0.35
C GLY A 83 4.05 -1.31 -1.83
N LYS A 84 3.09 -1.12 -2.75
CA LYS A 84 3.38 -0.98 -4.18
C LYS A 84 4.26 0.24 -4.49
N ILE A 85 3.93 1.37 -3.87
CA ILE A 85 4.68 2.63 -4.05
C ILE A 85 6.10 2.49 -3.50
N ILE A 86 6.26 1.86 -2.34
CA ILE A 86 7.57 1.67 -1.70
C ILE A 86 8.44 0.68 -2.49
N THR A 87 7.87 -0.30 -3.16
CA THR A 87 8.64 -1.25 -3.98
C THR A 87 9.06 -0.69 -5.33
N ASP A 88 8.39 0.34 -5.84
CA ASP A 88 8.79 1.03 -7.09
C ASP A 88 10.04 1.88 -6.87
N THR A 89 11.17 1.39 -7.38
CA THR A 89 12.49 1.99 -7.17
C THR A 89 12.75 3.28 -7.94
N ASP A 90 11.89 3.61 -8.89
CA ASP A 90 11.98 4.85 -9.67
C ASP A 90 11.35 6.05 -8.95
N ILE A 91 10.56 5.77 -7.90
CA ILE A 91 9.95 6.80 -7.07
C ILE A 91 10.98 7.31 -6.07
N THR A 92 11.22 8.61 -6.05
CA THR A 92 12.17 9.30 -5.16
C THR A 92 11.50 9.94 -3.97
N GLU A 93 10.27 10.41 -4.11
CA GLU A 93 9.48 11.00 -3.02
C GLU A 93 8.03 10.54 -3.11
N VAL A 94 7.41 10.30 -1.95
CA VAL A 94 5.99 9.98 -1.81
C VAL A 94 5.37 10.95 -0.82
N MET A 95 4.24 11.55 -1.20
CA MET A 95 3.49 12.46 -0.34
C MET A 95 2.02 12.06 -0.35
N ILE A 96 1.51 11.67 0.81
CA ILE A 96 0.12 11.28 1.03
C ILE A 96 -0.52 12.34 1.92
N ASN A 97 -1.60 12.96 1.45
CA ASN A 97 -2.32 14.01 2.15
C ASN A 97 -3.79 13.61 2.29
N GLY A 98 -4.12 12.83 3.34
CA GLY A 98 -5.40 12.15 3.48
C GLY A 98 -5.52 10.97 2.50
N TYR A 99 -6.62 10.22 2.60
CA TYR A 99 -6.81 8.94 1.91
C TYR A 99 -6.84 9.03 0.38
N ASN A 100 -7.18 10.18 -0.21
CA ASN A 100 -7.48 10.34 -1.63
C ASN A 100 -6.47 11.19 -2.42
N ARG A 101 -5.40 11.65 -1.79
CA ARG A 101 -4.40 12.50 -2.45
C ARG A 101 -3.00 11.93 -2.25
N ILE A 102 -2.59 11.12 -3.22
CA ILE A 102 -1.26 10.50 -3.25
C ILE A 102 -0.47 11.15 -4.38
N PHE A 103 0.65 11.74 -4.04
CA PHE A 103 1.60 12.32 -4.99
C PHE A 103 2.90 11.54 -4.91
N VAL A 104 3.51 11.31 -6.07
CA VAL A 104 4.84 10.68 -6.16
C VAL A 104 5.74 11.51 -7.06
N GLU A 105 7.02 11.56 -6.73
CA GLU A 105 8.04 12.07 -7.63
C GLU A 105 8.74 10.90 -8.31
N LYS A 106 8.71 10.91 -9.64
CA LYS A 106 9.39 9.92 -10.48
C LYS A 106 10.19 10.60 -11.56
N SER A 107 11.51 10.36 -11.60
CA SER A 107 12.42 10.98 -12.57
C SER A 107 12.39 12.52 -12.52
N GLY A 108 12.27 13.13 -11.34
CA GLY A 108 12.21 14.58 -11.13
C GLY A 108 10.88 15.23 -11.53
N LYS A 109 9.84 14.43 -11.79
CA LYS A 109 8.49 14.92 -12.11
C LYS A 109 7.52 14.51 -11.02
N LEU A 110 6.82 15.48 -10.48
CA LEU A 110 5.72 15.26 -9.54
C LEU A 110 4.46 14.87 -10.31
N MET A 111 3.80 13.78 -9.87
CA MET A 111 2.52 13.33 -10.41
C MET A 111 1.59 12.88 -9.29
N GLN A 112 0.30 13.09 -9.49
CA GLN A 112 -0.73 12.53 -8.62
C GLN A 112 -1.11 11.14 -9.14
N LEU A 113 -1.26 10.17 -8.23
CA LEU A 113 -1.76 8.84 -8.55
C LEU A 113 -3.29 8.85 -8.57
N ASP A 114 -3.87 8.05 -9.45
CA ASP A 114 -5.33 7.81 -9.49
C ASP A 114 -5.78 6.84 -8.40
N GLU A 115 -4.83 6.05 -7.85
CA GLU A 115 -5.07 5.13 -6.74
C GLU A 115 -5.26 5.93 -5.46
N HIS A 116 -6.12 5.42 -4.57
CA HIS A 116 -6.41 6.02 -3.28
C HIS A 116 -6.68 4.93 -2.24
N PHE A 117 -6.56 5.27 -0.95
CA PHE A 117 -7.00 4.42 0.15
C PHE A 117 -8.53 4.47 0.26
N GLU A 118 -9.13 3.53 0.98
CA GLU A 118 -10.59 3.46 1.12
C GLU A 118 -11.13 4.57 2.02
N SER A 119 -10.40 4.88 3.08
CA SER A 119 -10.73 5.95 4.04
C SER A 119 -9.49 6.43 4.80
N ASP A 120 -9.62 7.50 5.59
CA ASP A 120 -8.55 7.95 6.47
C ASP A 120 -8.24 6.91 7.56
N GLU A 121 -9.23 6.14 8.04
CA GLU A 121 -9.03 5.05 8.99
C GLU A 121 -8.22 3.91 8.38
N ASP A 122 -8.48 3.57 7.11
CA ASP A 122 -7.69 2.56 6.38
C ASP A 122 -6.24 3.02 6.22
N LEU A 123 -6.03 4.29 5.85
CA LEU A 123 -4.70 4.89 5.76
C LEU A 123 -3.99 4.87 7.12
N ILE A 124 -4.67 5.27 8.22
CA ILE A 124 -4.12 5.24 9.58
C ILE A 124 -3.65 3.82 9.93
N ARG A 125 -4.49 2.82 9.71
CA ARG A 125 -4.18 1.41 10.00
C ARG A 125 -2.94 0.93 9.24
N ILE A 126 -2.87 1.22 7.94
CA ILE A 126 -1.73 0.84 7.08
C ILE A 126 -0.46 1.54 7.54
N VAL A 127 -0.54 2.82 7.86
CA VAL A 127 0.62 3.62 8.30
C VAL A 127 1.08 3.21 9.70
N GLN A 128 0.17 2.88 10.62
CA GLN A 128 0.53 2.34 11.94
C GLN A 128 1.31 1.04 11.80
N LYS A 129 0.84 0.12 10.94
CA LYS A 129 1.56 -1.11 10.65
C LYS A 129 2.95 -0.82 10.06
N PHE A 130 3.03 0.05 9.06
CA PHE A 130 4.29 0.44 8.43
C PHE A 130 5.29 1.05 9.42
N VAL A 131 4.81 1.91 10.33
CA VAL A 131 5.65 2.55 11.36
C VAL A 131 6.06 1.53 12.43
N SER A 132 5.24 0.53 12.73
CA SER A 132 5.57 -0.52 13.69
C SER A 132 6.72 -1.43 13.22
N GLU A 133 6.89 -1.61 11.92
CA GLU A 133 8.05 -2.32 11.34
C GLU A 133 9.39 -1.60 11.59
N MET A 134 9.34 -0.31 11.99
CA MET A 134 10.50 0.51 12.36
C MET A 134 10.67 0.64 13.90
N ASP A 135 10.03 -0.22 14.69
CA ASP A 135 10.00 -0.15 16.15
C ASP A 135 9.51 1.21 16.69
N ARG A 136 8.55 1.82 15.99
CA ARG A 136 7.91 3.07 16.36
C ARG A 136 6.40 2.89 16.48
N THR A 137 5.78 3.74 17.30
CA THR A 137 4.33 3.80 17.46
C THR A 137 3.83 5.19 17.13
N ILE A 138 2.67 5.26 16.48
CA ILE A 138 1.98 6.50 16.16
C ILE A 138 0.49 6.35 16.53
N ASP A 139 -0.01 7.29 17.30
CA ASP A 139 -1.38 7.33 17.78
C ASP A 139 -1.81 8.78 18.12
N ALA A 140 -3.02 8.97 18.64
CA ALA A 140 -3.54 10.29 19.01
C ALA A 140 -2.73 10.96 20.13
N GLY A 141 -2.06 10.19 21.00
CA GLY A 141 -1.18 10.70 22.06
C GLY A 141 0.22 11.04 21.55
N ASN A 142 0.66 10.40 20.45
CA ASN A 142 1.95 10.56 19.82
C ASN A 142 1.77 10.73 18.30
N PRO A 143 1.18 11.86 17.86
CA PRO A 143 0.67 12.00 16.49
C PRO A 143 1.74 12.32 15.44
N ILE A 144 3.00 12.44 15.82
CA ILE A 144 4.11 12.76 14.92
C ILE A 144 5.21 11.71 15.06
N VAL A 145 5.60 11.11 13.94
CA VAL A 145 6.74 10.19 13.86
C VAL A 145 7.69 10.62 12.76
N ASP A 146 8.97 10.66 13.08
CA ASP A 146 10.08 10.79 12.15
C ASP A 146 10.97 9.56 12.31
N ALA A 147 11.11 8.76 11.26
CA ALA A 147 11.82 7.50 11.27
C ALA A 147 12.68 7.34 10.01
N ARG A 148 13.55 6.33 10.02
CA ARG A 148 14.34 5.92 8.86
C ARG A 148 14.14 4.45 8.60
N LEU A 149 13.98 4.11 7.33
CA LEU A 149 13.98 2.73 6.85
C LEU A 149 15.41 2.16 6.83
N GLU A 150 15.52 0.85 6.70
CA GLU A 150 16.82 0.16 6.60
C GLU A 150 17.65 0.62 5.39
N ASP A 151 16.99 1.01 4.29
CA ASP A 151 17.64 1.58 3.10
C ASP A 151 18.10 3.03 3.29
N GLY A 152 17.90 3.61 4.47
CA GLY A 152 18.23 4.99 4.82
C GLY A 152 17.13 6.00 4.44
N SER A 153 16.08 5.61 3.77
CA SER A 153 14.95 6.49 3.41
C SER A 153 14.32 7.09 4.66
N ARG A 154 13.95 8.37 4.58
CA ARG A 154 13.32 9.09 5.68
C ARG A 154 11.80 9.03 5.55
N VAL A 155 11.14 8.70 6.64
CA VAL A 155 9.67 8.66 6.77
C VAL A 155 9.24 9.68 7.79
N HIS A 156 8.34 10.57 7.42
CA HIS A 156 7.71 11.55 8.30
C HIS A 156 6.19 11.36 8.24
N VAL A 157 5.57 11.16 9.40
CA VAL A 157 4.13 10.92 9.53
C VAL A 157 3.53 11.88 10.53
N VAL A 158 2.37 12.45 10.18
CA VAL A 158 1.59 13.30 11.07
C VAL A 158 0.13 12.85 11.04
N PHE A 159 -0.42 12.54 12.22
CA PHE A 159 -1.81 12.14 12.40
C PHE A 159 -2.68 13.25 13.00
N PRO A 160 -4.02 13.12 12.90
CA PRO A 160 -4.91 13.91 13.70
C PRO A 160 -4.62 13.73 15.21
N PRO A 161 -4.77 14.76 16.07
CA PRO A 161 -5.39 16.07 15.77
C PRO A 161 -4.43 17.12 15.17
N VAL A 162 -3.13 16.81 14.98
CA VAL A 162 -2.17 17.78 14.45
C VAL A 162 -2.38 17.98 12.95
N ALA A 163 -2.58 16.90 12.20
CA ALA A 163 -2.93 16.95 10.78
C ALA A 163 -4.45 17.20 10.62
N LEU A 164 -4.84 18.45 10.42
CA LEU A 164 -6.25 18.85 10.35
C LEU A 164 -7.00 18.36 9.11
N SER A 165 -6.30 18.05 8.05
CA SER A 165 -6.87 17.62 6.74
C SER A 165 -6.79 16.11 6.51
N GLY A 166 -6.63 15.32 7.57
CA GLY A 166 -6.41 13.88 7.51
C GLY A 166 -4.93 13.50 7.71
N PRO A 167 -4.63 12.21 7.80
CA PRO A 167 -3.26 11.72 7.99
C PRO A 167 -2.34 12.18 6.87
N THR A 168 -1.11 12.59 7.22
CA THR A 168 -0.11 13.01 6.25
C THR A 168 1.12 12.12 6.37
N VAL A 169 1.62 11.62 5.24
CA VAL A 169 2.82 10.78 5.17
C VAL A 169 3.74 11.31 4.09
N THR A 170 5.00 11.51 4.44
CA THR A 170 6.05 11.86 3.48
C THR A 170 7.19 10.86 3.59
N ILE A 171 7.56 10.25 2.47
CA ILE A 171 8.67 9.31 2.38
C ILE A 171 9.67 9.87 1.36
N ARG A 172 10.90 10.14 1.80
CA ARG A 172 12.02 10.57 0.94
C ARG A 172 13.02 9.44 0.81
N ARG A 173 13.23 8.99 -0.41
CA ARG A 173 14.14 7.88 -0.68
C ARG A 173 15.53 8.39 -1.04
N PHE A 174 16.52 7.62 -0.65
CA PHE A 174 17.86 7.83 -1.18
C PHE A 174 17.93 7.35 -2.63
N PRO A 175 18.45 8.19 -3.56
CA PRO A 175 18.63 7.73 -4.94
C PRO A 175 19.61 6.56 -4.98
N LYS A 176 19.25 5.48 -5.71
CA LYS A 176 20.12 4.30 -5.90
C LYS A 176 21.49 4.64 -6.50
N ASN A 177 21.54 5.72 -7.29
CA ASN A 177 22.75 6.27 -7.85
C ASN A 177 22.98 7.67 -7.27
N PRO A 178 23.64 7.79 -6.13
CA PRO A 178 23.97 9.10 -5.56
C PRO A 178 24.82 9.89 -6.56
N MET A 179 24.59 11.18 -6.60
CA MET A 179 25.36 12.07 -7.48
C MET A 179 26.82 12.07 -7.05
N THR A 180 27.70 11.55 -7.90
CA THR A 180 29.14 11.54 -7.63
C THR A 180 29.70 12.96 -7.70
N MET A 181 30.81 13.19 -7.01
CA MET A 181 31.50 14.50 -7.05
C MET A 181 31.88 14.90 -8.48
N GLU A 182 32.30 13.94 -9.30
CA GLU A 182 32.63 14.16 -10.72
C GLU A 182 31.42 14.64 -11.53
N LYS A 183 30.24 14.04 -11.31
CA LYS A 183 29.00 14.44 -11.95
C LYS A 183 28.54 15.83 -11.49
N LEU A 184 28.74 16.15 -10.20
CA LEU A 184 28.44 17.46 -9.63
C LEU A 184 29.36 18.54 -10.24
N LEU A 185 30.66 18.28 -10.36
CA LEU A 185 31.62 19.17 -11.01
C LEU A 185 31.31 19.36 -12.50
N SER A 186 30.87 18.31 -13.21
CA SER A 186 30.47 18.45 -14.62
C SER A 186 29.26 19.36 -14.81
N LEU A 187 28.31 19.38 -13.87
CA LEU A 187 27.14 20.26 -13.90
C LEU A 187 27.49 21.72 -13.62
N ILE A 188 28.49 22.00 -12.77
CA ILE A 188 28.96 23.37 -12.46
C ILE A 188 29.57 23.99 -13.71
N HIS A 189 30.32 23.23 -14.51
CA HIS A 189 30.93 23.74 -15.75
C HIS A 189 29.91 24.00 -16.88
N ILE A 190 28.74 23.41 -16.85
CA ILE A 190 27.66 23.68 -17.83
C ILE A 190 26.92 24.99 -17.49
N SER A 191 26.97 25.45 -16.24
CA SER A 191 26.25 26.64 -15.78
C SER A 191 27.04 27.93 -15.81
N GLU A 192 28.33 27.93 -16.20
CA GLU A 192 29.09 29.17 -16.39
C GLU A 192 28.61 29.86 -17.70
N PRO A 193 28.07 31.09 -17.62
CA PRO A 193 27.79 31.86 -18.82
C PRO A 193 29.13 32.21 -19.47
N THR A 194 29.33 31.70 -20.68
CA THR A 194 30.41 32.19 -21.56
C THR A 194 30.26 33.69 -21.71
N ARG A 195 31.21 34.44 -21.16
CA ARG A 195 31.41 35.88 -21.42
C ARG A 195 31.97 36.07 -22.82
#